data_dbba5f812f1dffd749b8ee48924c1e6f
#
_entry.id   dbba5f812f1dffd749b8ee48924c1e6f
#
_cell.length_a   1.000
_cell.length_b   1.000
_cell.length_c   1.000
_cell.angle_alpha   90.00
_cell.angle_beta   90.00
_cell.angle_gamma   90.00
#
_symmetry.space_group_name_H-M   'P 1'
#
loop_
_entity.id
_entity.type
_entity.pdbx_description
1 polymer ?
#
loop_
_entity_poly.entity_id
_entity_poly.type
_entity_poly.pdbx_seq_one_letter_code
_entity_poly.pdbx_strand_id
1 'polypeptide(L)'
;MRPARTDVHDGLAYALWLPEPARRAVRGGVVVLHGAGSCKESHYDFARAAIAVGLAALTFDQRGHGQSAGPMDGRAIDDVIEMASLLRLELGAPDAPVVLRGSSMGGYLALRCAERVDAAAVVAICPASASGLRRALNDGSLRFDADHAAFGALLDGGELQPIVAQLPMAILLLHAQGDEQVPVQHSRELATVLRAPTSRLIELPGGHHRSIQHDDELQAVSLRFVEKALGLR
;
A
#
# COMPACT_ATOMS: atom_id res chain seq x y z
N MET A 1 -0.94 -9.00 -19.98
CA MET A 1 -0.32 -7.67 -20.17
C MET A 1 0.91 -7.59 -19.29
N ARG A 2 1.99 -6.97 -19.76
CA ARG A 2 3.27 -6.80 -19.04
C ARG A 2 3.39 -5.35 -18.56
N PRO A 3 4.25 -5.05 -17.55
CA PRO A 3 4.54 -3.67 -17.17
C PRO A 3 5.10 -2.89 -18.37
N ALA A 4 4.85 -1.59 -18.42
CA ALA A 4 5.41 -0.69 -19.42
C ALA A 4 6.93 -0.57 -19.26
N ARG A 5 7.41 -0.58 -18.02
CA ARG A 5 8.83 -0.59 -17.67
C ARG A 5 9.08 -1.31 -16.34
N THR A 6 10.21 -2.00 -16.25
CA THR A 6 10.81 -2.45 -15.00
C THR A 6 12.20 -1.85 -14.90
N ASP A 7 12.53 -1.25 -13.75
CA ASP A 7 13.79 -0.54 -13.57
C ASP A 7 14.14 -0.46 -12.07
N VAL A 8 15.22 0.21 -11.74
CA VAL A 8 15.65 0.51 -10.36
C VAL A 8 15.77 2.02 -10.20
N HIS A 9 15.18 2.56 -9.13
CA HIS A 9 15.26 3.97 -8.77
C HIS A 9 15.65 4.08 -7.29
N ASP A 10 16.73 4.77 -6.99
CA ASP A 10 17.33 4.88 -5.64
C ASP A 10 17.51 3.51 -4.92
N GLY A 11 17.94 2.50 -5.69
CA GLY A 11 18.11 1.13 -5.19
C GLY A 11 16.80 0.36 -5.03
N LEU A 12 15.66 0.90 -5.37
CA LEU A 12 14.35 0.26 -5.30
C LEU A 12 13.94 -0.27 -6.67
N ALA A 13 13.78 -1.59 -6.77
CA ALA A 13 13.32 -2.24 -7.99
C ALA A 13 11.80 -2.08 -8.13
N TYR A 14 11.36 -1.52 -9.25
CA TYR A 14 9.94 -1.24 -9.48
C TYR A 14 9.45 -1.74 -10.84
N ALA A 15 8.13 -1.82 -10.99
CA ALA A 15 7.44 -2.05 -12.24
C ALA A 15 6.35 -0.97 -12.42
N LEU A 16 6.45 -0.24 -13.54
CA LEU A 16 5.52 0.80 -13.94
C LEU A 16 4.50 0.24 -14.93
N TRP A 17 3.23 0.53 -14.67
CA TRP A 17 2.09 0.14 -15.47
C TRP A 17 1.36 1.37 -15.94
N LEU A 18 1.24 1.55 -17.26
CA LEU A 18 0.57 2.69 -17.86
C LEU A 18 -0.63 2.23 -18.68
N PRO A 19 -1.78 2.93 -18.58
CA PRO A 19 -2.90 2.69 -19.48
C PRO A 19 -2.48 2.96 -20.93
N GLU A 20 -3.10 2.26 -21.89
CA GLU A 20 -2.88 2.55 -23.30
C GLU A 20 -3.36 3.98 -23.65
N PRO A 21 -2.50 4.86 -24.19
CA PRO A 21 -2.82 6.27 -24.45
C PRO A 21 -4.07 6.47 -25.34
N ALA A 22 -4.31 5.53 -26.25
CA ALA A 22 -5.44 5.59 -27.18
C ALA A 22 -6.81 5.36 -26.51
N ARG A 23 -6.84 4.89 -25.28
CA ARG A 23 -8.09 4.51 -24.60
C ARG A 23 -8.60 5.52 -23.59
N ARG A 24 -7.72 6.16 -22.81
CA ARG A 24 -8.08 7.18 -21.79
C ARG A 24 -6.87 8.03 -21.40
N ALA A 25 -7.11 9.32 -21.12
CA ALA A 25 -6.14 10.12 -20.37
C ALA A 25 -5.88 9.50 -18.99
N VAL A 26 -4.63 9.47 -18.57
CA VAL A 26 -4.26 8.98 -17.23
C VAL A 26 -4.85 9.91 -16.18
N ARG A 27 -5.63 9.37 -15.25
CA ARG A 27 -6.42 10.16 -14.29
C ARG A 27 -5.79 10.24 -12.91
N GLY A 28 -4.65 9.61 -12.73
CA GLY A 28 -3.91 9.49 -11.49
C GLY A 28 -3.21 8.14 -11.41
N GLY A 29 -2.62 7.84 -10.28
CA GLY A 29 -1.88 6.61 -10.12
C GLY A 29 -2.03 5.95 -8.75
N VAL A 30 -1.65 4.68 -8.68
CA VAL A 30 -1.64 3.90 -7.45
C VAL A 30 -0.23 3.37 -7.20
N VAL A 31 0.35 3.71 -6.04
CA VAL A 31 1.56 3.03 -5.54
C VAL A 31 1.12 1.83 -4.72
N VAL A 32 1.66 0.66 -5.04
CA VAL A 32 1.28 -0.61 -4.42
C VAL A 32 2.42 -1.14 -3.55
N LEU A 33 2.13 -1.33 -2.27
CA LEU A 33 3.06 -1.80 -1.25
C LEU A 33 2.72 -3.24 -0.85
N HIS A 34 3.65 -4.15 -1.07
CA HIS A 34 3.49 -5.56 -0.69
C HIS A 34 3.67 -5.78 0.84
N GLY A 35 3.25 -6.93 1.33
CA GLY A 35 3.46 -7.36 2.72
C GLY A 35 4.87 -7.91 2.97
N ALA A 36 5.19 -8.15 4.25
CA ALA A 36 6.44 -8.75 4.67
C ALA A 36 6.71 -10.10 3.96
N GLY A 37 7.92 -10.29 3.45
CA GLY A 37 8.34 -11.50 2.76
C GLY A 37 7.68 -11.71 1.38
N SER A 38 7.09 -10.66 0.79
CA SER A 38 6.50 -10.66 -0.55
C SER A 38 7.37 -9.86 -1.54
N CYS A 39 6.85 -9.56 -2.73
CA CYS A 39 7.55 -8.80 -3.77
C CYS A 39 6.56 -8.06 -4.66
N LYS A 40 7.07 -7.18 -5.54
CA LYS A 40 6.27 -6.38 -6.47
C LYS A 40 5.42 -7.21 -7.42
N GLU A 41 5.92 -8.36 -7.85
CA GLU A 41 5.25 -9.27 -8.78
C GLU A 41 3.94 -9.82 -8.21
N SER A 42 3.85 -9.98 -6.90
CA SER A 42 2.65 -10.47 -6.20
C SER A 42 1.42 -9.55 -6.37
N HIS A 43 1.62 -8.33 -6.89
CA HIS A 43 0.55 -7.35 -7.08
C HIS A 43 0.34 -6.95 -8.55
N TYR A 44 0.89 -7.71 -9.48
CA TYR A 44 0.73 -7.45 -10.91
C TYR A 44 -0.71 -7.68 -11.41
N ASP A 45 -1.49 -8.51 -10.72
CA ASP A 45 -2.92 -8.67 -10.94
C ASP A 45 -3.67 -7.35 -10.71
N PHE A 46 -3.50 -6.73 -9.55
CA PHE A 46 -4.10 -5.43 -9.23
C PHE A 46 -3.60 -4.33 -10.18
N ALA A 47 -2.30 -4.29 -10.50
CA ALA A 47 -1.76 -3.30 -11.42
C ALA A 47 -2.41 -3.40 -12.80
N ARG A 48 -2.65 -4.62 -13.32
CA ARG A 48 -3.40 -4.85 -14.57
C ARG A 48 -4.85 -4.36 -14.47
N ALA A 49 -5.51 -4.61 -13.34
CA ALA A 49 -6.87 -4.13 -13.12
C ALA A 49 -6.93 -2.60 -13.04
N ALA A 50 -5.93 -1.94 -12.43
CA ALA A 50 -5.83 -0.48 -12.35
C ALA A 50 -5.70 0.18 -13.73
N ILE A 51 -4.82 -0.33 -14.60
CA ILE A 51 -4.67 0.25 -15.95
C ILE A 51 -5.91 0.02 -16.82
N ALA A 52 -6.69 -1.03 -16.58
CA ALA A 52 -7.95 -1.27 -17.30
C ALA A 52 -9.01 -0.20 -17.01
N VAL A 53 -8.96 0.45 -15.84
CA VAL A 53 -9.85 1.57 -15.47
C VAL A 53 -9.23 2.95 -15.72
N GLY A 54 -8.03 3.02 -16.33
CA GLY A 54 -7.36 4.27 -16.71
C GLY A 54 -6.49 4.89 -15.61
N LEU A 55 -6.12 4.11 -14.58
CA LEU A 55 -5.16 4.50 -13.55
C LEU A 55 -3.78 3.93 -13.89
N ALA A 56 -2.72 4.71 -13.72
CA ALA A 56 -1.38 4.17 -13.69
C ALA A 56 -1.16 3.37 -12.39
N ALA A 57 -0.23 2.44 -12.40
CA ALA A 57 0.19 1.76 -11.18
C ALA A 57 1.72 1.62 -11.14
N LEU A 58 2.28 1.73 -9.93
CA LEU A 58 3.67 1.45 -9.66
C LEU A 58 3.72 0.44 -8.52
N THR A 59 4.27 -0.74 -8.79
CA THR A 59 4.59 -1.76 -7.78
C THR A 59 6.08 -1.76 -7.57
N PHE A 60 6.57 -1.89 -6.35
CA PHE A 60 8.01 -1.93 -6.09
C PHE A 60 8.34 -2.93 -4.98
N ASP A 61 9.55 -3.45 -5.02
CA ASP A 61 10.11 -4.22 -3.92
C ASP A 61 10.57 -3.26 -2.83
N GLN A 62 10.02 -3.38 -1.63
CA GLN A 62 10.52 -2.63 -0.47
C GLN A 62 11.93 -3.11 -0.12
N ARG A 63 12.77 -2.26 0.52
CA ARG A 63 14.12 -2.68 0.95
C ARG A 63 14.05 -3.99 1.73
N GLY A 64 15.09 -4.81 1.62
CA GLY A 64 15.15 -6.14 2.20
C GLY A 64 14.34 -7.20 1.45
N HIS A 65 13.68 -6.83 0.33
CA HIS A 65 12.83 -7.74 -0.44
C HIS A 65 13.22 -7.73 -1.92
N GLY A 66 12.91 -8.83 -2.60
CA GLY A 66 12.97 -8.97 -4.05
C GLY A 66 14.32 -8.55 -4.63
N GLN A 67 14.28 -7.57 -5.54
CA GLN A 67 15.45 -7.06 -6.25
C GLN A 67 15.94 -5.69 -5.73
N SER A 68 15.30 -5.15 -4.68
CA SER A 68 15.71 -3.89 -4.07
C SER A 68 16.96 -4.04 -3.22
N ALA A 69 17.78 -2.99 -3.20
CA ALA A 69 19.06 -2.98 -2.50
C ALA A 69 18.90 -2.62 -1.01
N GLY A 70 19.76 -3.20 -0.18
CA GLY A 70 19.88 -2.92 1.25
C GLY A 70 18.77 -3.50 2.10
N PRO A 71 18.98 -3.57 3.41
CA PRO A 71 17.99 -4.08 4.35
C PRO A 71 16.83 -3.10 4.54
N MET A 72 15.70 -3.58 5.01
CA MET A 72 14.61 -2.76 5.52
C MET A 72 15.10 -1.97 6.74
N ASP A 73 14.99 -0.67 6.71
CA ASP A 73 15.53 0.24 7.73
C ASP A 73 14.60 1.45 7.98
N GLY A 74 15.13 2.50 8.61
CA GLY A 74 14.41 3.74 8.89
C GLY A 74 13.94 4.51 7.65
N ARG A 75 14.47 4.20 6.44
CA ARG A 75 14.10 4.87 5.18
C ARG A 75 12.80 4.33 4.58
N ALA A 76 12.22 3.27 5.13
CA ALA A 76 11.01 2.65 4.55
C ALA A 76 9.86 3.64 4.25
N ILE A 77 9.75 4.72 5.04
CA ILE A 77 8.78 5.79 4.80
C ILE A 77 9.21 6.68 3.64
N ASP A 78 10.48 7.07 3.59
CA ASP A 78 11.02 7.93 2.54
C ASP A 78 11.01 7.20 1.19
N ASP A 79 11.24 5.90 1.17
CA ASP A 79 11.13 5.07 -0.02
C ASP A 79 9.71 5.12 -0.64
N VAL A 80 8.66 5.10 0.18
CA VAL A 80 7.28 5.22 -0.33
C VAL A 80 7.03 6.61 -0.92
N ILE A 81 7.56 7.66 -0.30
CA ILE A 81 7.43 9.03 -0.81
C ILE A 81 8.16 9.16 -2.14
N GLU A 82 9.35 8.58 -2.25
CA GLU A 82 10.15 8.58 -3.48
C GLU A 82 9.42 7.85 -4.61
N MET A 83 8.83 6.67 -4.34
CA MET A 83 8.06 5.93 -5.34
C MET A 83 6.78 6.68 -5.77
N ALA A 84 6.15 7.42 -4.89
CA ALA A 84 5.01 8.27 -5.24
C ALA A 84 5.44 9.47 -6.10
N SER A 85 6.58 10.07 -5.80
CA SER A 85 7.18 11.15 -6.57
C SER A 85 7.60 10.68 -7.96
N LEU A 86 8.22 9.50 -8.04
CA LEU A 86 8.56 8.86 -9.30
C LEU A 86 7.31 8.62 -10.16
N LEU A 87 6.23 8.11 -9.57
CA LEU A 87 4.98 7.89 -10.31
C LEU A 87 4.43 9.21 -10.88
N ARG A 88 4.43 10.30 -10.12
CA ARG A 88 4.02 11.63 -10.61
C ARG A 88 4.90 12.12 -11.75
N LEU A 89 6.22 11.93 -11.63
CA LEU A 89 7.18 12.28 -12.69
C LEU A 89 6.88 11.52 -13.97
N GLU A 90 6.64 10.20 -13.87
CA GLU A 90 6.32 9.34 -15.02
C GLU A 90 4.98 9.70 -15.68
N LEU A 91 4.07 10.28 -14.93
CA LEU A 91 2.80 10.81 -15.45
C LEU A 91 2.98 12.18 -16.11
N GLY A 92 4.13 12.83 -15.99
CA GLY A 92 4.37 14.19 -16.46
C GLY A 92 3.47 15.23 -15.77
N ALA A 93 2.98 14.93 -14.57
CA ALA A 93 2.04 15.75 -13.83
C ALA A 93 2.40 15.73 -12.33
N PRO A 94 3.19 16.72 -11.85
CA PRO A 94 3.62 16.77 -10.44
C PRO A 94 2.48 16.74 -9.42
N ASP A 95 1.32 17.28 -9.80
CA ASP A 95 0.12 17.32 -8.95
C ASP A 95 -0.85 16.16 -9.24
N ALA A 96 -0.43 15.15 -10.02
CA ALA A 96 -1.29 13.99 -10.28
C ALA A 96 -1.70 13.33 -8.97
N PRO A 97 -3.00 13.05 -8.77
CA PRO A 97 -3.44 12.41 -7.55
C PRO A 97 -2.89 10.98 -7.47
N VAL A 98 -2.27 10.67 -6.34
CA VAL A 98 -1.70 9.35 -6.04
C VAL A 98 -2.46 8.71 -4.90
N VAL A 99 -2.80 7.45 -5.07
CA VAL A 99 -3.40 6.60 -4.04
C VAL A 99 -2.35 5.61 -3.55
N LEU A 100 -2.33 5.33 -2.26
CA LEU A 100 -1.52 4.26 -1.69
C LEU A 100 -2.39 3.02 -1.48
N ARG A 101 -1.95 1.85 -1.97
CA ARG A 101 -2.57 0.56 -1.69
C ARG A 101 -1.53 -0.37 -1.09
N GLY A 102 -1.78 -0.83 0.12
CA GLY A 102 -0.85 -1.72 0.81
C GLY A 102 -1.52 -2.88 1.51
N SER A 103 -0.80 -4.01 1.61
CA SER A 103 -1.25 -5.17 2.39
C SER A 103 -0.30 -5.47 3.54
N SER A 104 -0.83 -5.83 4.72
CA SER A 104 -0.05 -6.18 5.91
C SER A 104 0.96 -5.08 6.28
N MET A 105 2.26 -5.35 6.28
CA MET A 105 3.32 -4.35 6.46
C MET A 105 3.20 -3.20 5.45
N GLY A 106 2.89 -3.49 4.18
CA GLY A 106 2.64 -2.44 3.17
C GLY A 106 1.40 -1.60 3.51
N GLY A 107 0.37 -2.17 4.13
CA GLY A 107 -0.80 -1.44 4.64
C GLY A 107 -0.44 -0.52 5.81
N TYR A 108 0.42 -0.98 6.71
CA TYR A 108 1.01 -0.16 7.77
C TYR A 108 1.77 1.04 7.19
N LEU A 109 2.69 0.80 6.25
CA LEU A 109 3.47 1.87 5.64
C LEU A 109 2.59 2.84 4.83
N ALA A 110 1.60 2.35 4.09
CA ALA A 110 0.67 3.20 3.34
C ALA A 110 -0.05 4.20 4.25
N LEU A 111 -0.55 3.76 5.40
CA LEU A 111 -1.20 4.64 6.38
C LEU A 111 -0.21 5.61 7.03
N ARG A 112 1.01 5.16 7.31
CA ARG A 112 2.09 5.99 7.90
C ARG A 112 2.58 7.10 6.97
N CYS A 113 2.57 6.84 5.64
CA CYS A 113 3.10 7.76 4.64
C CYS A 113 2.03 8.67 4.03
N ALA A 114 0.75 8.40 4.25
CA ALA A 114 -0.36 8.99 3.51
C ALA A 114 -0.33 10.53 3.47
N GLU A 115 -0.09 11.17 4.61
CA GLU A 115 0.00 12.63 4.70
C GLU A 115 1.24 13.18 3.98
N ARG A 116 2.41 12.55 4.19
CA ARG A 116 3.68 12.99 3.58
C ARG A 116 3.70 12.81 2.06
N VAL A 117 2.97 11.81 1.56
CA VAL A 117 2.79 11.57 0.11
C VAL A 117 1.77 12.54 -0.49
N ASP A 118 0.97 13.23 0.33
CA ASP A 118 -0.25 13.91 -0.11
C ASP A 118 -1.15 12.94 -0.89
N ALA A 119 -1.45 11.82 -0.24
CA ALA A 119 -2.23 10.77 -0.88
C ALA A 119 -3.69 11.19 -1.01
N ALA A 120 -4.27 11.01 -2.20
CA ALA A 120 -5.69 11.30 -2.45
C ALA A 120 -6.61 10.30 -1.73
N ALA A 121 -6.14 9.08 -1.51
CA ALA A 121 -6.82 8.05 -0.72
C ALA A 121 -5.85 6.93 -0.32
N VAL A 122 -6.28 6.09 0.64
CA VAL A 122 -5.54 4.89 1.04
C VAL A 122 -6.46 3.67 0.98
N VAL A 123 -5.95 2.55 0.46
CA VAL A 123 -6.54 1.22 0.57
C VAL A 123 -5.58 0.36 1.40
N ALA A 124 -5.95 0.01 2.61
CA ALA A 124 -5.14 -0.82 3.50
C ALA A 124 -5.82 -2.18 3.73
N ILE A 125 -5.10 -3.25 3.37
CA ILE A 125 -5.57 -4.63 3.42
C ILE A 125 -4.88 -5.33 4.59
N CYS A 126 -5.66 -5.79 5.57
CA CYS A 126 -5.14 -6.43 6.77
C CYS A 126 -3.92 -5.69 7.34
N PRO A 127 -3.97 -4.33 7.52
CA PRO A 127 -2.79 -3.56 7.89
C PRO A 127 -2.18 -4.07 9.19
N ALA A 128 -0.87 -4.28 9.20
CA ALA A 128 -0.16 -4.67 10.40
C ALA A 128 -0.14 -3.54 11.44
N SER A 129 0.02 -3.86 12.72
CA SER A 129 0.31 -2.88 13.77
C SER A 129 1.82 -2.72 13.97
N ALA A 130 2.26 -1.56 14.47
CA ALA A 130 3.66 -1.34 14.85
C ALA A 130 4.13 -2.37 15.87
N SER A 131 3.33 -2.62 16.91
CA SER A 131 3.61 -3.61 17.94
C SER A 131 3.66 -5.05 17.39
N GLY A 132 2.82 -5.39 16.40
CA GLY A 132 2.86 -6.68 15.69
C GLY A 132 4.15 -6.86 14.90
N LEU A 133 4.51 -5.87 14.09
CA LEU A 133 5.77 -5.87 13.32
C LEU A 133 7.00 -5.90 14.24
N ARG A 134 6.96 -5.16 15.36
CA ARG A 134 8.06 -5.17 16.35
C ARG A 134 8.25 -6.56 17.00
N ARG A 135 7.16 -7.24 17.35
CA ARG A 135 7.25 -8.62 17.86
C ARG A 135 7.86 -9.54 16.82
N ALA A 136 7.35 -9.50 15.60
CA ALA A 136 7.84 -10.34 14.49
C ALA A 136 9.30 -10.05 14.12
N LEU A 137 9.76 -8.81 14.28
CA LEU A 137 11.17 -8.43 14.13
C LEU A 137 12.02 -9.06 15.23
N ASN A 138 11.57 -8.98 16.48
CA ASN A 138 12.31 -9.46 17.64
C ASN A 138 12.38 -11.00 17.72
N ASP A 139 11.33 -11.70 17.31
CA ASP A 139 11.29 -13.17 17.30
C ASP A 139 11.85 -13.80 16.02
N GLY A 140 12.29 -12.98 15.04
CA GLY A 140 12.87 -13.44 13.79
C GLY A 140 11.86 -14.09 12.83
N SER A 141 10.57 -13.87 12.99
CA SER A 141 9.53 -14.41 12.09
C SER A 141 9.38 -13.61 10.79
N LEU A 142 9.95 -12.40 10.70
CA LEU A 142 10.02 -11.64 9.45
C LEU A 142 11.01 -12.31 8.49
N ARG A 143 10.52 -12.65 7.28
CA ARG A 143 11.31 -13.38 6.27
C ARG A 143 11.84 -12.42 5.20
N PHE A 144 12.59 -11.40 5.63
CA PHE A 144 13.28 -10.46 4.76
C PHE A 144 14.49 -9.87 5.49
N ASP A 145 15.41 -9.27 4.75
CA ASP A 145 16.58 -8.63 5.32
C ASP A 145 16.22 -7.29 5.98
N ALA A 146 16.54 -7.12 7.25
CA ALA A 146 16.23 -5.92 8.02
C ALA A 146 17.39 -5.49 8.93
N ASP A 147 17.65 -4.19 8.95
CA ASP A 147 18.40 -3.57 10.04
C ASP A 147 17.48 -3.50 11.28
N HIS A 148 17.68 -4.42 12.22
CA HIS A 148 16.84 -4.56 13.39
C HIS A 148 16.77 -3.29 14.25
N ALA A 149 17.87 -2.56 14.37
CA ALA A 149 17.92 -1.34 15.18
C ALA A 149 17.17 -0.19 14.47
N ALA A 150 17.47 0.04 13.20
CA ALA A 150 16.89 1.16 12.45
C ALA A 150 15.41 0.93 12.10
N PHE A 151 15.04 -0.28 11.65
CA PHE A 151 13.64 -0.60 11.41
C PHE A 151 12.84 -0.66 12.71
N GLY A 152 13.44 -1.19 13.77
CA GLY A 152 12.85 -1.17 15.09
C GLY A 152 12.55 0.24 15.58
N ALA A 153 13.48 1.18 15.46
CA ALA A 153 13.28 2.59 15.83
C ALA A 153 12.14 3.26 15.02
N LEU A 154 11.97 2.88 13.73
CA LEU A 154 10.85 3.36 12.91
C LEU A 154 9.50 2.86 13.46
N LEU A 155 9.45 1.66 14.02
CA LEU A 155 8.23 1.10 14.60
C LEU A 155 7.90 1.69 15.97
N ASP A 156 8.89 2.21 16.70
CA ASP A 156 8.67 2.84 18.01
C ASP A 156 7.84 4.13 17.85
N GLY A 157 6.74 4.23 18.60
CA GLY A 157 5.79 5.33 18.47
C GLY A 157 5.00 5.34 17.17
N GLY A 158 5.06 4.26 16.39
CA GLY A 158 4.43 4.11 15.09
C GLY A 158 3.02 3.53 15.12
N GLU A 159 2.32 3.52 16.26
CA GLU A 159 0.96 3.00 16.33
C GLU A 159 0.00 3.78 15.42
N LEU A 160 -0.81 3.04 14.65
CA LEU A 160 -1.61 3.63 13.57
C LEU A 160 -2.80 4.45 14.05
N GLN A 161 -3.41 4.12 15.19
CA GLN A 161 -4.66 4.76 15.62
C GLN A 161 -4.54 6.29 15.75
N PRO A 162 -3.53 6.87 16.45
CA PRO A 162 -3.38 8.32 16.53
C PRO A 162 -3.03 8.96 15.17
N ILE A 163 -2.35 8.23 14.28
CA ILE A 163 -2.00 8.70 12.95
C ILE A 163 -3.24 8.76 12.07
N VAL A 164 -3.98 7.66 11.97
CA VAL A 164 -5.21 7.55 11.17
C VAL A 164 -6.26 8.57 11.61
N ALA A 165 -6.33 8.88 12.92
CA ALA A 165 -7.19 9.92 13.45
C ALA A 165 -6.88 11.34 12.94
N GLN A 166 -5.72 11.57 12.33
CA GLN A 166 -5.34 12.87 11.75
C GLN A 166 -5.50 12.91 10.23
N LEU A 167 -5.61 11.75 9.56
CA LEU A 167 -5.65 11.67 8.11
C LEU A 167 -6.98 12.22 7.55
N PRO A 168 -6.94 13.23 6.68
CA PRO A 168 -8.15 13.85 6.14
C PRO A 168 -8.72 13.10 4.93
N MET A 169 -7.89 12.31 4.22
CA MET A 169 -8.29 11.63 3.00
C MET A 169 -9.16 10.40 3.26
N ALA A 170 -9.82 9.93 2.21
CA ALA A 170 -10.62 8.70 2.25
C ALA A 170 -9.74 7.46 2.48
N ILE A 171 -10.15 6.58 3.40
CA ILE A 171 -9.45 5.33 3.73
C ILE A 171 -10.41 4.15 3.61
N LEU A 172 -10.02 3.15 2.82
CA LEU A 172 -10.68 1.85 2.76
C LEU A 172 -9.84 0.82 3.52
N LEU A 173 -10.40 0.25 4.57
CA LEU A 173 -9.83 -0.91 5.27
C LEU A 173 -10.54 -2.17 4.77
N LEU A 174 -9.76 -3.18 4.40
CA LEU A 174 -10.26 -4.52 4.05
C LEU A 174 -9.63 -5.53 4.99
N HIS A 175 -10.42 -6.41 5.65
CA HIS A 175 -9.87 -7.37 6.58
C HIS A 175 -10.65 -8.69 6.58
N ALA A 176 -9.94 -9.83 6.54
CA ALA A 176 -10.54 -11.15 6.70
C ALA A 176 -10.77 -11.46 8.19
N GLN A 177 -11.97 -11.89 8.55
CA GLN A 177 -12.25 -12.24 9.96
C GLN A 177 -11.45 -13.45 10.46
N GLY A 178 -11.02 -14.32 9.54
CA GLY A 178 -10.17 -15.47 9.84
C GLY A 178 -8.67 -15.19 9.68
N ASP A 179 -8.24 -13.92 9.68
CA ASP A 179 -6.82 -13.56 9.60
C ASP A 179 -6.06 -14.05 10.83
N GLU A 180 -5.14 -14.98 10.61
CA GLU A 180 -4.33 -15.63 11.63
C GLU A 180 -3.05 -14.88 11.99
N GLN A 181 -2.68 -13.86 11.21
CA GLN A 181 -1.45 -13.08 11.40
C GLN A 181 -1.72 -11.72 12.03
N VAL A 182 -2.76 -11.04 11.55
CA VAL A 182 -3.18 -9.73 12.07
C VAL A 182 -4.63 -9.83 12.53
N PRO A 183 -4.91 -9.70 13.84
CA PRO A 183 -6.28 -9.76 14.34
C PRO A 183 -7.16 -8.69 13.70
N VAL A 184 -8.35 -9.07 13.20
CA VAL A 184 -9.33 -8.14 12.61
C VAL A 184 -9.70 -6.99 13.56
N GLN A 185 -9.58 -7.22 14.86
CA GLN A 185 -9.81 -6.22 15.91
C GLN A 185 -8.96 -4.96 15.68
N HIS A 186 -7.72 -5.11 15.17
CA HIS A 186 -6.88 -3.96 14.84
C HIS A 186 -7.53 -3.04 13.79
N SER A 187 -8.10 -3.60 12.71
CA SER A 187 -8.83 -2.79 11.72
C SER A 187 -10.14 -2.22 12.26
N ARG A 188 -10.82 -2.91 13.17
CA ARG A 188 -12.01 -2.36 13.86
C ARG A 188 -11.65 -1.13 14.70
N GLU A 189 -10.54 -1.18 15.42
CA GLU A 189 -10.04 -0.04 16.20
C GLU A 189 -9.66 1.13 15.30
N LEU A 190 -8.97 0.89 14.19
CA LEU A 190 -8.68 1.93 13.19
C LEU A 190 -9.96 2.53 12.59
N ALA A 191 -10.98 1.71 12.35
CA ALA A 191 -12.24 2.18 11.79
C ALA A 191 -12.98 3.17 12.69
N THR A 192 -12.79 3.10 14.01
CA THR A 192 -13.42 4.03 14.98
C THR A 192 -12.91 5.46 14.87
N VAL A 193 -11.74 5.67 14.28
CA VAL A 193 -11.07 6.98 14.18
C VAL A 193 -11.00 7.54 12.76
N LEU A 194 -11.61 6.86 11.78
CA LEU A 194 -11.68 7.34 10.40
C LEU A 194 -12.48 8.63 10.30
N ARG A 195 -11.96 9.64 9.60
CA ARG A 195 -12.56 10.98 9.55
C ARG A 195 -13.38 11.25 8.27
N ALA A 196 -12.84 10.87 7.11
CA ALA A 196 -13.51 11.17 5.85
C ALA A 196 -14.82 10.37 5.72
N PRO A 197 -15.94 10.99 5.30
CA PRO A 197 -17.27 10.35 5.28
C PRO A 197 -17.34 9.11 4.35
N THR A 198 -16.45 9.02 3.38
CA THR A 198 -16.37 7.87 2.46
C THR A 198 -15.47 6.76 2.96
N SER A 199 -14.75 6.99 4.07
CA SER A 199 -13.92 5.98 4.72
C SER A 199 -14.77 4.87 5.33
N ARG A 200 -14.27 3.62 5.27
CA ARG A 200 -14.96 2.47 5.85
C ARG A 200 -14.06 1.27 6.03
N LEU A 201 -14.48 0.38 6.90
CA LEU A 201 -13.98 -0.99 7.00
C LEU A 201 -14.95 -1.93 6.29
N ILE A 202 -14.43 -2.85 5.49
CA ILE A 202 -15.14 -4.01 4.96
C ILE A 202 -14.48 -5.24 5.55
N GLU A 203 -15.24 -6.01 6.32
CA GLU A 203 -14.83 -7.29 6.86
C GLU A 203 -15.36 -8.42 5.98
N LEU A 204 -14.50 -9.39 5.68
CA LEU A 204 -14.92 -10.60 4.97
C LEU A 204 -15.11 -11.74 5.98
N PRO A 205 -16.27 -12.37 5.98
CA PRO A 205 -16.49 -13.58 6.77
C PRO A 205 -15.49 -14.67 6.38
N GLY A 206 -14.80 -15.25 7.37
CA GLY A 206 -13.76 -16.26 7.10
C GLY A 206 -12.51 -15.65 6.43
N GLY A 207 -11.92 -16.40 5.48
CA GLY A 207 -10.69 -16.02 4.79
C GLY A 207 -9.45 -16.16 5.69
N HIS A 208 -8.29 -15.79 5.16
CA HIS A 208 -7.00 -15.79 5.83
C HIS A 208 -6.19 -14.57 5.40
N HIS A 209 -5.05 -14.32 6.02
CA HIS A 209 -4.25 -13.11 5.83
C HIS A 209 -3.98 -12.71 4.36
N ARG A 210 -3.80 -13.68 3.47
CA ARG A 210 -3.47 -13.44 2.05
C ARG A 210 -4.67 -13.53 1.10
N SER A 211 -5.86 -13.94 1.57
CA SER A 211 -7.00 -14.20 0.69
C SER A 211 -7.56 -12.94 0.03
N ILE A 212 -7.47 -11.79 0.69
CA ILE A 212 -8.11 -10.55 0.24
C ILE A 212 -7.38 -9.89 -0.92
N GLN A 213 -6.05 -9.86 -0.88
CA GLN A 213 -5.26 -9.05 -1.80
C GLN A 213 -5.37 -9.48 -3.26
N HIS A 214 -5.73 -10.76 -3.51
CA HIS A 214 -5.85 -11.37 -4.84
C HIS A 214 -7.29 -11.69 -5.23
N ASP A 215 -8.26 -11.37 -4.37
CA ASP A 215 -9.67 -11.56 -4.67
C ASP A 215 -10.14 -10.50 -5.68
N ASP A 216 -10.65 -10.96 -6.83
CA ASP A 216 -11.04 -10.10 -7.95
C ASP A 216 -12.18 -9.13 -7.58
N GLU A 217 -13.14 -9.58 -6.75
CA GLU A 217 -14.25 -8.73 -6.31
C GLU A 217 -13.76 -7.62 -5.39
N LEU A 218 -12.82 -7.91 -4.49
CA LEU A 218 -12.26 -6.92 -3.58
C LEU A 218 -11.26 -5.99 -4.28
N GLN A 219 -10.56 -6.47 -5.30
CA GLN A 219 -9.81 -5.60 -6.20
C GLN A 219 -10.75 -4.62 -6.92
N ALA A 220 -11.89 -5.09 -7.43
CA ALA A 220 -12.90 -4.24 -8.05
C ALA A 220 -13.53 -3.26 -7.04
N VAL A 221 -13.76 -3.67 -5.79
CA VAL A 221 -14.21 -2.78 -4.69
C VAL A 221 -13.17 -1.71 -4.43
N SER A 222 -11.89 -2.07 -4.35
CA SER A 222 -10.78 -1.13 -4.16
C SER A 222 -10.72 -0.12 -5.29
N LEU A 223 -10.82 -0.55 -6.54
CA LEU A 223 -10.78 0.34 -7.70
C LEU A 223 -11.98 1.29 -7.74
N ARG A 224 -13.20 0.81 -7.46
CA ARG A 224 -14.38 1.69 -7.36
C ARG A 224 -14.23 2.74 -6.26
N PHE A 225 -13.62 2.36 -5.13
CA PHE A 225 -13.33 3.31 -4.05
C PHE A 225 -12.31 4.36 -4.51
N VAL A 226 -11.24 3.94 -5.16
CA VAL A 226 -10.21 4.84 -5.72
C VAL A 226 -10.82 5.79 -6.74
N GLU A 227 -11.58 5.29 -7.72
CA GLU A 227 -12.23 6.13 -8.75
C GLU A 227 -13.12 7.20 -8.09
N LYS A 228 -13.89 6.83 -7.07
CA LYS A 228 -14.75 7.77 -6.33
C LYS A 228 -13.92 8.82 -5.57
N ALA A 229 -12.84 8.40 -4.90
CA ALA A 229 -11.98 9.31 -4.16
C ALA A 229 -11.28 10.32 -5.08
N LEU A 230 -10.97 9.92 -6.33
CA LEU A 230 -10.38 10.78 -7.35
C LEU A 230 -11.42 11.62 -8.15
N GLY A 231 -12.70 11.55 -7.79
CA GLY A 231 -13.76 12.27 -8.51
C GLY A 231 -13.97 11.80 -9.95
N LEU A 232 -13.69 10.51 -10.24
CA LEU A 232 -13.76 9.92 -11.57
C LEU A 232 -15.11 9.26 -11.89
N ARG A 233 -16.02 9.24 -10.93
CA ARG A 233 -17.40 8.72 -11.00
C ARG A 233 -18.38 9.71 -10.43
#